data_da06f93934e5283f764d4cae119c2145
#
_entry.id   da06f93934e5283f764d4cae119c2145
#
_cell.length_a   1.000
_cell.length_b   1.000
_cell.length_c   1.000
_cell.angle_alpha   90.00
_cell.angle_beta   90.00
_cell.angle_gamma   90.00
#
_symmetry.space_group_name_H-M   'P 1'
#
loop_
_entity.id
_entity.type
_entity.pdbx_description
1 polymer ?
#
loop_
_entity_poly.entity_id
_entity_poly.type
_entity_poly.pdbx_seq_one_letter_code
_entity_poly.pdbx_strand_id
1 'polypeptide(L)'
;DFSIKLLDNLPITEPKNYPYDLVWMANTDDEEFLNHLTDDEGVQLRKVPCARVTTTDIAEHMGISASTYEKWTGKSLDLKDNEIFVVYQRERFERNKVGIGYNTKNPLIYIGKARADLWLYIKGVAAPKVQYFTEKFKVVGTEDRILTGVFGSETCEHIIVFSDEYYQKNCVKADGANMAVMMNIPENYDKVVEEIKAYAKDHSQVNYFDVDNGNLIYEKKELLLERSKTKLLYVASAAGNIIIMLLCGIFVLSIKMECDFPETEWKYRFYIQSGMSSAKVRKGIIKECLLSGGLPVICGTIISILYCSMLLYAKHLQIEWVHRYFKGIILIVGAIWLLFAVFSLIFAYRNIRKIEGDSRDGKK
;
A
#
# COMPACT_ATOMS: atom_id res chain seq x y z
N ASP A 1 12.07 5.23 0.96
CA ASP A 1 11.67 3.83 0.75
C ASP A 1 10.47 3.42 1.60
N PHE A 2 10.47 3.78 2.90
CA PHE A 2 9.36 3.53 3.82
C PHE A 2 8.04 4.18 3.38
N SER A 3 8.06 5.47 3.05
CA SER A 3 6.87 6.22 2.61
C SER A 3 6.28 5.64 1.33
N ILE A 4 7.14 5.17 0.42
CA ILE A 4 6.75 4.53 -0.84
C ILE A 4 6.02 3.22 -0.55
N LYS A 5 6.61 2.33 0.27
CA LYS A 5 5.99 1.05 0.64
C LYS A 5 4.67 1.23 1.39
N LEU A 6 4.57 2.25 2.25
CA LEU A 6 3.32 2.56 2.93
C LEU A 6 2.24 2.97 1.94
N LEU A 7 2.57 3.81 0.96
CA LEU A 7 1.64 4.27 -0.07
C LEU A 7 1.21 3.12 -0.99
N ASP A 8 2.12 2.22 -1.36
CA ASP A 8 1.81 1.05 -2.21
C ASP A 8 0.85 0.07 -1.53
N ASN A 9 0.85 0.00 -0.19
CA ASN A 9 0.00 -0.91 0.58
C ASN A 9 -1.34 -0.30 1.04
N LEU A 10 -1.54 1.02 0.88
CA LEU A 10 -2.77 1.68 1.35
C LEU A 10 -4.07 1.09 0.75
N PRO A 11 -4.18 0.84 -0.58
CA PRO A 11 -5.38 0.26 -1.16
C PRO A 11 -5.66 -1.16 -0.65
N ILE A 12 -4.60 -1.94 -0.42
CA ILE A 12 -4.70 -3.34 0.00
C ILE A 12 -5.22 -3.48 1.44
N THR A 13 -5.11 -2.44 2.27
CA THR A 13 -5.55 -2.48 3.66
C THR A 13 -7.00 -2.04 3.87
N GLU A 14 -7.72 -1.61 2.83
CA GLU A 14 -9.10 -1.16 2.98
C GLU A 14 -10.10 -2.29 2.77
N PRO A 15 -10.95 -2.63 3.76
CA PRO A 15 -11.93 -3.70 3.65
C PRO A 15 -12.90 -3.55 2.47
N LYS A 16 -13.20 -2.31 2.05
CA LYS A 16 -14.05 -2.02 0.89
C LYS A 16 -13.51 -2.57 -0.43
N ASN A 17 -12.19 -2.82 -0.51
CA ASN A 17 -11.53 -3.35 -1.69
C ASN A 17 -11.64 -4.89 -1.77
N TYR A 18 -12.37 -5.51 -0.86
CA TYR A 18 -12.61 -6.95 -0.81
C TYR A 18 -14.11 -7.20 -0.72
N PRO A 19 -14.82 -7.33 -1.85
CA PRO A 19 -16.26 -7.55 -1.88
C PRO A 19 -16.67 -8.95 -1.36
N TYR A 20 -15.73 -9.89 -1.33
CA TYR A 20 -15.92 -11.25 -0.86
C TYR A 20 -14.96 -11.58 0.28
N ASP A 21 -15.38 -12.51 1.14
CA ASP A 21 -14.54 -12.97 2.25
C ASP A 21 -13.46 -13.94 1.80
N LEU A 22 -13.77 -14.75 0.76
CA LEU A 22 -12.87 -15.70 0.16
C LEU A 22 -13.08 -15.77 -1.35
N VAL A 23 -11.98 -15.89 -2.10
CA VAL A 23 -11.98 -16.17 -3.53
C VAL A 23 -11.12 -17.40 -3.77
N TRP A 24 -11.71 -18.44 -4.38
CA TRP A 24 -11.04 -19.68 -4.71
C TRP A 24 -11.06 -19.91 -6.22
N MET A 25 -9.87 -20.11 -6.80
CA MET A 25 -9.74 -20.53 -8.19
C MET A 25 -9.84 -22.05 -8.23
N ALA A 26 -11.03 -22.54 -8.50
CA ALA A 26 -11.44 -23.95 -8.40
C ALA A 26 -11.50 -24.63 -9.78
N ASN A 27 -11.82 -25.92 -9.75
CA ASN A 27 -12.16 -26.72 -10.93
C ASN A 27 -13.66 -27.03 -10.97
N THR A 28 -14.16 -27.46 -12.13
CA THR A 28 -15.57 -27.86 -12.29
C THR A 28 -15.90 -29.11 -11.48
N ASP A 29 -14.93 -29.98 -11.22
CA ASP A 29 -15.10 -31.20 -10.43
C ASP A 29 -15.38 -30.94 -8.94
N ASP A 30 -15.18 -29.69 -8.53
CA ASP A 30 -15.43 -29.24 -7.15
C ASP A 30 -16.92 -28.88 -6.90
N GLU A 31 -17.79 -29.08 -7.89
CA GLU A 31 -19.17 -28.57 -7.81
C GLU A 31 -20.01 -29.25 -6.72
N GLU A 32 -19.79 -30.53 -6.44
CA GLU A 32 -20.48 -31.25 -5.38
C GLU A 32 -20.14 -30.68 -4.00
N PHE A 33 -18.86 -30.43 -3.76
CA PHE A 33 -18.38 -29.81 -2.53
C PHE A 33 -18.94 -28.39 -2.34
N LEU A 34 -18.98 -27.60 -3.41
CA LEU A 34 -19.52 -26.24 -3.37
C LEU A 34 -21.01 -26.19 -3.05
N ASN A 35 -21.78 -27.18 -3.54
CA ASN A 35 -23.21 -27.31 -3.20
C ASN A 35 -23.40 -27.66 -1.73
N HIS A 36 -22.57 -28.55 -1.19
CA HIS A 36 -22.57 -28.87 0.25
C HIS A 36 -22.35 -27.61 1.11
N LEU A 37 -21.35 -26.77 0.77
CA LEU A 37 -21.10 -25.51 1.49
C LEU A 37 -22.31 -24.57 1.47
N THR A 38 -23.04 -24.53 0.36
CA THR A 38 -24.23 -23.67 0.24
C THR A 38 -25.38 -24.19 1.09
N ASP A 39 -25.66 -25.50 1.02
CA ASP A 39 -26.85 -26.12 1.62
C ASP A 39 -26.68 -26.31 3.12
N ASP A 40 -25.49 -26.73 3.58
CA ASP A 40 -25.26 -27.09 4.98
C ASP A 40 -24.64 -25.98 5.82
N GLU A 41 -23.74 -25.17 5.24
CA GLU A 41 -23.02 -24.12 5.96
C GLU A 41 -23.53 -22.68 5.63
N GLY A 42 -24.52 -22.55 4.74
CA GLY A 42 -25.16 -21.27 4.42
C GLY A 42 -24.24 -20.27 3.71
N VAL A 43 -23.19 -20.74 3.04
CA VAL A 43 -22.22 -19.91 2.31
C VAL A 43 -22.87 -19.33 1.06
N GLN A 44 -22.76 -18.02 0.87
CA GLN A 44 -23.22 -17.37 -0.34
C GLN A 44 -22.15 -17.46 -1.42
N LEU A 45 -22.43 -18.22 -2.48
CA LEU A 45 -21.49 -18.46 -3.56
C LEU A 45 -21.82 -17.65 -4.82
N ARG A 46 -20.76 -17.18 -5.48
CA ARG A 46 -20.80 -16.70 -6.85
C ARG A 46 -19.76 -17.45 -7.67
N LYS A 47 -20.23 -18.23 -8.63
CA LYS A 47 -19.38 -19.00 -9.56
C LYS A 47 -19.17 -18.20 -10.85
N VAL A 48 -17.93 -18.05 -11.29
CA VAL A 48 -17.56 -17.36 -12.54
C VAL A 48 -16.62 -18.25 -13.33
N PRO A 49 -17.01 -18.71 -14.54
CA PRO A 49 -16.10 -19.44 -15.44
C PRO A 49 -14.89 -18.57 -15.75
N CYS A 50 -13.69 -19.11 -15.57
CA CYS A 50 -12.46 -18.39 -15.77
C CYS A 50 -11.36 -19.28 -16.34
N ALA A 51 -10.26 -18.67 -16.72
CA ALA A 51 -9.02 -19.36 -17.07
C ALA A 51 -7.86 -18.70 -16.34
N ARG A 52 -6.85 -19.50 -16.02
CA ARG A 52 -5.60 -19.00 -15.47
C ARG A 52 -4.79 -18.31 -16.54
N VAL A 53 -4.37 -17.09 -16.30
CA VAL A 53 -3.60 -16.29 -17.25
C VAL A 53 -2.34 -15.78 -16.55
N THR A 54 -1.20 -15.93 -17.24
CA THR A 54 0.08 -15.42 -16.75
C THR A 54 0.70 -14.51 -17.81
N THR A 55 1.38 -13.47 -17.37
CA THR A 55 2.04 -12.49 -18.23
C THR A 55 3.56 -12.55 -18.13
N THR A 56 4.27 -11.86 -19.02
CA THR A 56 5.74 -11.88 -19.07
C THR A 56 6.44 -11.27 -17.87
N ASP A 57 5.74 -10.46 -17.08
CA ASP A 57 6.19 -9.94 -15.78
C ASP A 57 5.91 -10.90 -14.61
N ILE A 58 5.49 -12.13 -14.95
CA ILE A 58 5.25 -13.22 -13.99
C ILE A 58 4.06 -12.91 -13.06
N ALA A 59 3.17 -12.01 -13.43
CA ALA A 59 1.93 -11.76 -12.72
C ALA A 59 0.84 -12.75 -13.20
N GLU A 60 0.04 -13.25 -12.27
CA GLU A 60 -1.12 -14.09 -12.56
C GLU A 60 -2.40 -13.26 -12.56
N HIS A 61 -3.27 -13.58 -13.51
CA HIS A 61 -4.53 -12.90 -13.75
C HIS A 61 -5.65 -13.90 -13.96
N MET A 62 -6.88 -13.44 -13.79
CA MET A 62 -8.06 -14.21 -14.11
C MET A 62 -8.55 -13.86 -15.53
N GLY A 63 -8.61 -14.85 -16.42
CA GLY A 63 -9.19 -14.70 -17.75
C GLY A 63 -10.67 -15.05 -17.76
N ILE A 64 -11.52 -14.21 -18.35
CA ILE A 64 -12.96 -14.46 -18.52
C ILE A 64 -13.40 -14.12 -19.96
N SER A 65 -14.56 -14.63 -20.36
CA SER A 65 -15.17 -14.26 -21.65
C SER A 65 -15.91 -12.92 -21.59
N ALA A 66 -16.12 -12.28 -22.72
CA ALA A 66 -16.88 -11.04 -22.85
C ALA A 66 -18.32 -11.21 -22.34
N SER A 67 -18.97 -12.30 -22.66
CA SER A 67 -20.32 -12.62 -22.17
C SER A 67 -20.37 -12.81 -20.65
N THR A 68 -19.32 -13.42 -20.07
CA THR A 68 -19.19 -13.56 -18.61
C THR A 68 -19.03 -12.18 -17.95
N TYR A 69 -18.19 -11.32 -18.54
CA TYR A 69 -18.01 -9.96 -18.07
C TYR A 69 -19.30 -9.14 -18.13
N GLU A 70 -20.06 -9.25 -19.23
CA GLU A 70 -21.35 -8.59 -19.38
C GLU A 70 -22.37 -9.04 -18.33
N LYS A 71 -22.49 -10.35 -18.08
CA LYS A 71 -23.34 -10.90 -17.01
C LYS A 71 -22.95 -10.41 -15.63
N TRP A 72 -21.66 -10.19 -15.42
CA TRP A 72 -21.16 -9.74 -14.11
C TRP A 72 -21.32 -8.24 -13.87
N THR A 73 -21.13 -7.43 -14.90
CA THR A 73 -21.01 -5.97 -14.79
C THR A 73 -22.14 -5.19 -15.43
N GLY A 74 -22.92 -5.84 -16.31
CA GLY A 74 -23.93 -5.21 -17.15
C GLY A 74 -23.36 -4.45 -18.34
N LYS A 75 -22.05 -4.54 -18.60
CA LYS A 75 -21.36 -3.81 -19.69
C LYS A 75 -20.95 -4.77 -20.81
N SER A 76 -21.50 -4.56 -21.99
CA SER A 76 -21.16 -5.34 -23.18
C SER A 76 -19.85 -4.89 -23.79
N LEU A 77 -19.07 -5.85 -24.28
CA LEU A 77 -17.80 -5.65 -24.97
C LEU A 77 -17.83 -6.40 -26.32
N ASP A 78 -17.52 -5.68 -27.39
CA ASP A 78 -17.31 -6.26 -28.71
C ASP A 78 -15.80 -6.43 -28.96
N LEU A 79 -15.29 -7.64 -28.75
CA LEU A 79 -13.87 -8.00 -28.83
C LEU A 79 -13.62 -8.98 -29.96
N LYS A 80 -12.59 -8.72 -30.76
CA LYS A 80 -12.06 -9.68 -31.74
C LYS A 80 -11.12 -10.67 -31.08
N ASP A 81 -10.83 -11.79 -31.73
CA ASP A 81 -10.01 -12.88 -31.17
C ASP A 81 -8.61 -12.46 -30.73
N ASN A 82 -8.02 -11.43 -31.33
CA ASN A 82 -6.71 -10.90 -30.97
C ASN A 82 -6.78 -9.68 -30.06
N GLU A 83 -7.96 -9.33 -29.56
CA GLU A 83 -8.19 -8.17 -28.70
C GLU A 83 -8.57 -8.60 -27.30
N ILE A 84 -8.13 -7.82 -26.32
CA ILE A 84 -8.48 -8.00 -24.91
C ILE A 84 -8.88 -6.68 -24.26
N PHE A 85 -9.75 -6.79 -23.27
CA PHE A 85 -10.08 -5.71 -22.37
C PHE A 85 -9.58 -6.04 -20.96
N VAL A 86 -9.04 -5.04 -20.25
CA VAL A 86 -8.40 -5.27 -18.94
C VAL A 86 -9.13 -4.56 -17.83
N VAL A 87 -9.50 -5.31 -16.80
CA VAL A 87 -10.10 -4.77 -15.59
C VAL A 87 -9.05 -4.77 -14.48
N TYR A 88 -8.62 -3.57 -14.11
CA TYR A 88 -7.71 -3.38 -13.01
C TYR A 88 -8.45 -3.43 -11.68
N GLN A 89 -8.04 -4.32 -10.80
CA GLN A 89 -8.70 -4.55 -9.53
C GLN A 89 -8.11 -3.75 -8.36
N ARG A 90 -7.13 -2.90 -8.62
CA ARG A 90 -6.55 -2.01 -7.63
C ARG A 90 -6.53 -0.57 -8.13
N GLU A 91 -6.50 0.38 -7.20
CA GLU A 91 -6.29 1.77 -7.54
C GLU A 91 -4.93 1.92 -8.24
N ARG A 92 -4.94 2.63 -9.37
CA ARG A 92 -3.69 2.91 -10.08
C ARG A 92 -2.88 3.94 -9.34
N PHE A 93 -1.63 3.59 -9.09
CA PHE A 93 -0.63 4.53 -8.62
C PHE A 93 0.17 5.18 -9.76
N GLU A 94 0.09 4.65 -10.98
CA GLU A 94 0.87 5.09 -12.12
C GLU A 94 0.00 5.59 -13.27
N ARG A 95 0.21 6.84 -13.65
CA ARG A 95 -0.61 7.60 -14.63
C ARG A 95 -0.65 7.00 -16.05
N ASN A 96 0.40 6.31 -16.48
CA ASN A 96 0.61 5.92 -17.87
C ASN A 96 0.93 4.45 -18.08
N LYS A 97 0.92 3.64 -17.04
CA LYS A 97 1.28 2.23 -17.15
C LYS A 97 0.08 1.37 -16.86
N VAL A 98 -0.43 0.90 -17.92
CA VAL A 98 -1.37 -0.19 -17.94
C VAL A 98 -0.52 -1.45 -17.88
N GLY A 99 -0.17 -1.88 -16.66
CA GLY A 99 0.75 -3.00 -16.51
C GLY A 99 0.09 -4.35 -16.71
N ILE A 100 0.08 -4.84 -17.95
CA ILE A 100 -0.01 -6.26 -18.21
C ILE A 100 1.24 -6.64 -18.96
N GLY A 101 2.18 -7.25 -18.27
CA GLY A 101 3.47 -7.58 -18.84
C GLY A 101 4.32 -6.36 -19.19
N TYR A 102 5.48 -6.61 -19.77
CA TYR A 102 6.40 -5.55 -20.17
C TYR A 102 5.92 -4.71 -21.36
N ASN A 103 5.00 -5.24 -22.17
CA ASN A 103 4.41 -4.52 -23.29
C ASN A 103 2.93 -4.28 -23.06
N THR A 104 2.60 -3.09 -22.59
CA THR A 104 1.25 -2.71 -22.18
C THR A 104 0.23 -2.57 -23.30
N LYS A 105 0.67 -2.38 -24.54
CA LYS A 105 -0.23 -2.28 -25.71
C LYS A 105 -0.49 -3.62 -26.39
N ASN A 106 0.54 -4.46 -26.44
CA ASN A 106 0.49 -5.77 -27.06
C ASN A 106 1.19 -6.80 -26.17
N PRO A 107 0.59 -7.14 -25.01
CA PRO A 107 1.18 -8.09 -24.09
C PRO A 107 1.23 -9.50 -24.69
N LEU A 108 2.28 -10.22 -24.35
CA LEU A 108 2.36 -11.67 -24.54
C LEU A 108 1.71 -12.34 -23.35
N ILE A 109 0.72 -13.16 -23.60
CA ILE A 109 -0.10 -13.81 -22.57
C ILE A 109 0.03 -15.32 -22.68
N TYR A 110 0.17 -15.97 -21.55
CA TYR A 110 0.18 -17.42 -21.39
C TYR A 110 -1.11 -17.84 -20.69
N ILE A 111 -1.89 -18.70 -21.33
CA ILE A 111 -3.17 -19.20 -20.80
C ILE A 111 -2.95 -20.64 -20.36
N GLY A 112 -3.34 -20.99 -19.13
CA GLY A 112 -3.15 -22.33 -18.56
C GLY A 112 -1.79 -22.58 -17.91
N LYS A 113 -0.83 -21.67 -18.06
CA LYS A 113 0.51 -21.81 -17.49
C LYS A 113 0.62 -21.10 -16.15
N ALA A 114 1.11 -21.81 -15.14
CA ALA A 114 1.33 -21.22 -13.82
C ALA A 114 2.57 -20.32 -13.80
N ARG A 115 2.57 -19.37 -12.88
CA ARG A 115 3.74 -18.52 -12.59
C ARG A 115 5.00 -19.35 -12.27
N ALA A 116 4.84 -20.41 -11.49
CA ALA A 116 5.92 -21.30 -11.14
C ALA A 116 6.60 -21.92 -12.37
N ASP A 117 5.86 -22.27 -13.41
CA ASP A 117 6.41 -22.83 -14.65
C ASP A 117 7.31 -21.86 -15.40
N LEU A 118 6.96 -20.57 -15.38
CA LEU A 118 7.81 -19.54 -15.98
C LEU A 118 9.10 -19.32 -15.17
N TRP A 119 9.03 -19.39 -13.85
CA TRP A 119 10.21 -19.33 -12.98
C TRP A 119 11.18 -20.49 -13.25
N LEU A 120 10.65 -21.69 -13.44
CA LEU A 120 11.48 -22.85 -13.76
C LEU A 120 12.16 -22.71 -15.11
N TYR A 121 11.41 -22.25 -16.11
CA TYR A 121 12.00 -21.99 -17.43
C TYR A 121 13.15 -20.98 -17.33
N ILE A 122 12.97 -19.91 -16.56
CA ILE A 122 14.04 -18.92 -16.31
C ILE A 122 15.23 -19.55 -15.60
N LYS A 123 15.02 -20.50 -14.68
CA LYS A 123 16.07 -21.21 -13.97
C LYS A 123 16.66 -22.39 -14.74
N GLY A 124 16.19 -22.66 -15.96
CA GLY A 124 16.65 -23.78 -16.76
C GLY A 124 16.22 -25.17 -16.24
N VAL A 125 15.21 -25.22 -15.38
CA VAL A 125 14.65 -26.46 -14.84
C VAL A 125 13.51 -26.92 -15.74
N ALA A 126 13.43 -28.25 -16.02
CA ALA A 126 12.34 -28.81 -16.81
C ALA A 126 10.99 -28.62 -16.09
N ALA A 127 10.11 -27.84 -16.68
CA ALA A 127 8.74 -27.71 -16.21
C ALA A 127 7.90 -28.91 -16.65
N PRO A 128 6.88 -29.30 -15.88
CA PRO A 128 5.92 -30.30 -16.30
C PRO A 128 5.24 -29.93 -17.61
N LYS A 129 4.81 -30.95 -18.36
CA LYS A 129 4.05 -30.72 -19.60
C LYS A 129 2.62 -30.37 -19.23
N VAL A 130 2.28 -29.08 -19.37
CA VAL A 130 0.91 -28.58 -19.22
C VAL A 130 0.40 -28.10 -20.57
N GLN A 131 -0.88 -28.23 -20.81
CA GLN A 131 -1.53 -27.67 -21.99
C GLN A 131 -1.73 -26.18 -21.77
N TYR A 132 -0.99 -25.38 -22.53
CA TYR A 132 -1.08 -23.92 -22.48
C TYR A 132 -1.07 -23.30 -23.87
N PHE A 133 -1.59 -22.10 -23.96
CA PHE A 133 -1.59 -21.31 -25.19
C PHE A 133 -0.81 -20.01 -24.95
N THR A 134 -0.07 -19.58 -25.96
CA THR A 134 0.72 -18.35 -25.88
C THR A 134 0.42 -17.48 -27.08
N GLU A 135 -0.05 -16.27 -26.85
CA GLU A 135 -0.40 -15.36 -27.93
C GLU A 135 -0.18 -13.89 -27.54
N LYS A 136 0.03 -13.04 -28.55
CA LYS A 136 0.08 -11.59 -28.39
C LYS A 136 -1.29 -10.99 -28.62
N PHE A 137 -1.77 -10.23 -27.66
CA PHE A 137 -3.06 -9.56 -27.73
C PHE A 137 -2.89 -8.04 -27.82
N LYS A 138 -3.86 -7.40 -28.47
CA LYS A 138 -4.01 -5.95 -28.48
C LYS A 138 -4.94 -5.53 -27.36
N VAL A 139 -4.49 -4.66 -26.45
CA VAL A 139 -5.36 -4.08 -25.43
C VAL A 139 -6.19 -2.97 -26.06
N VAL A 140 -7.51 -3.17 -26.14
CA VAL A 140 -8.44 -2.21 -26.76
C VAL A 140 -9.10 -1.28 -25.75
N GLY A 141 -9.09 -1.64 -24.49
CA GLY A 141 -9.65 -0.80 -23.43
C GLY A 141 -9.30 -1.31 -22.04
N THR A 142 -9.54 -0.44 -21.06
CA THR A 142 -9.26 -0.73 -19.65
C THR A 142 -10.28 -0.09 -18.75
N GLU A 143 -10.52 -0.71 -17.60
CA GLU A 143 -11.39 -0.18 -16.55
C GLU A 143 -10.76 -0.40 -15.17
N ASP A 144 -10.90 0.57 -14.28
CA ASP A 144 -10.51 0.41 -12.87
C ASP A 144 -11.78 0.03 -12.09
N ARG A 145 -11.90 -1.26 -11.76
CA ARG A 145 -13.07 -1.78 -11.04
C ARG A 145 -12.68 -3.00 -10.21
N ILE A 146 -13.01 -2.96 -8.93
CA ILE A 146 -12.77 -4.10 -8.04
C ILE A 146 -13.94 -5.07 -8.15
N LEU A 147 -13.69 -6.24 -8.67
CA LEU A 147 -14.68 -7.31 -8.88
C LEU A 147 -14.45 -8.49 -7.92
N THR A 148 -13.23 -8.97 -7.79
CA THR A 148 -12.88 -10.07 -6.86
C THR A 148 -12.21 -9.56 -5.59
N GLY A 149 -11.32 -8.59 -5.71
CA GLY A 149 -10.57 -7.98 -4.62
C GLY A 149 -9.16 -7.59 -5.03
N VAL A 150 -8.47 -6.85 -4.15
CA VAL A 150 -7.10 -6.37 -4.37
C VAL A 150 -6.13 -7.30 -3.65
N PHE A 151 -5.76 -8.41 -4.26
CA PHE A 151 -4.98 -9.46 -3.61
C PHE A 151 -3.45 -9.29 -3.69
N GLY A 152 -2.95 -8.28 -4.35
CA GLY A 152 -1.51 -8.01 -4.44
C GLY A 152 -0.92 -8.30 -5.81
N SER A 153 0.39 -8.04 -5.96
CA SER A 153 1.05 -7.96 -7.25
C SER A 153 1.47 -9.31 -7.87
N GLU A 154 1.20 -10.41 -7.20
CA GLU A 154 1.74 -11.69 -7.63
C GLU A 154 0.69 -12.74 -7.96
N THR A 155 -0.57 -12.49 -7.58
CA THR A 155 -1.63 -13.49 -7.67
C THR A 155 -2.97 -12.83 -7.96
N CYS A 156 -3.72 -13.29 -8.95
CA CYS A 156 -5.04 -12.79 -9.38
C CYS A 156 -5.14 -11.25 -9.41
N GLU A 157 -4.11 -10.63 -9.98
CA GLU A 157 -3.92 -9.18 -9.89
C GLU A 157 -5.00 -8.42 -10.64
N HIS A 158 -5.35 -8.90 -11.83
CA HIS A 158 -6.32 -8.25 -12.71
C HIS A 158 -7.21 -9.27 -13.41
N ILE A 159 -8.27 -8.77 -14.06
CA ILE A 159 -9.13 -9.60 -14.89
C ILE A 159 -8.86 -9.24 -16.37
N ILE A 160 -8.60 -10.26 -17.18
CA ILE A 160 -8.42 -10.14 -18.62
C ILE A 160 -9.64 -10.69 -19.31
N VAL A 161 -10.31 -9.86 -20.08
CA VAL A 161 -11.52 -10.24 -20.83
C VAL A 161 -11.13 -10.54 -22.28
N PHE A 162 -11.44 -11.75 -22.72
CA PHE A 162 -11.25 -12.23 -24.07
C PHE A 162 -12.56 -12.21 -24.86
N SER A 163 -12.48 -12.29 -26.21
CA SER A 163 -13.66 -12.58 -27.02
C SER A 163 -14.26 -13.92 -26.63
N ASP A 164 -15.56 -14.10 -26.79
CA ASP A 164 -16.24 -15.37 -26.49
C ASP A 164 -15.70 -16.51 -27.38
N GLU A 165 -15.41 -16.23 -28.65
CA GLU A 165 -14.86 -17.19 -29.58
C GLU A 165 -13.47 -17.66 -29.14
N TYR A 166 -12.58 -16.74 -28.85
CA TYR A 166 -11.24 -17.08 -28.35
C TYR A 166 -11.28 -17.86 -27.05
N TYR A 167 -12.13 -17.43 -26.11
CA TYR A 167 -12.27 -18.07 -24.81
C TYR A 167 -12.71 -19.53 -24.96
N GLN A 168 -13.74 -19.80 -25.74
CA GLN A 168 -14.24 -21.16 -25.98
C GLN A 168 -13.23 -22.04 -26.71
N LYS A 169 -12.50 -21.47 -27.66
CA LYS A 169 -11.53 -22.21 -28.45
C LYS A 169 -10.27 -22.60 -27.68
N ASN A 170 -9.76 -21.71 -26.84
CA ASN A 170 -8.44 -21.83 -26.22
C ASN A 170 -8.50 -21.86 -24.67
N CYS A 171 -9.25 -20.96 -24.03
CA CYS A 171 -9.23 -20.84 -22.58
C CYS A 171 -9.88 -22.04 -21.88
N VAL A 172 -10.98 -22.55 -22.43
CA VAL A 172 -11.67 -23.74 -21.87
C VAL A 172 -10.82 -25.02 -21.95
N LYS A 173 -9.87 -25.07 -22.91
CA LYS A 173 -9.00 -26.24 -23.11
C LYS A 173 -7.67 -26.16 -22.39
N ALA A 174 -7.38 -25.02 -21.79
CA ALA A 174 -6.14 -24.82 -21.08
C ALA A 174 -6.19 -25.50 -19.71
N ASP A 175 -5.04 -25.98 -19.25
CA ASP A 175 -4.92 -26.55 -17.90
C ASP A 175 -5.03 -25.46 -16.83
N GLY A 176 -5.35 -25.88 -15.63
CA GLY A 176 -5.47 -25.01 -14.45
C GLY A 176 -6.91 -24.77 -14.01
N ALA A 177 -7.10 -23.84 -13.08
CA ALA A 177 -8.42 -23.52 -12.57
C ALA A 177 -9.33 -22.97 -13.68
N ASN A 178 -10.54 -23.45 -13.75
CA ASN A 178 -11.53 -23.08 -14.77
C ASN A 178 -12.75 -22.37 -14.20
N MET A 179 -12.81 -22.21 -12.88
CA MET A 179 -13.89 -21.53 -12.18
C MET A 179 -13.32 -20.69 -11.03
N ALA A 180 -13.71 -19.44 -10.95
CA ALA A 180 -13.50 -18.62 -9.77
C ALA A 180 -14.75 -18.66 -8.91
N VAL A 181 -14.59 -19.10 -7.66
CA VAL A 181 -15.66 -19.16 -6.66
C VAL A 181 -15.43 -18.06 -5.64
N MET A 182 -16.34 -17.12 -5.58
CA MET A 182 -16.32 -16.03 -4.62
C MET A 182 -17.36 -16.28 -3.55
N MET A 183 -16.96 -16.16 -2.29
CA MET A 183 -17.75 -16.59 -1.15
C MET A 183 -17.90 -15.47 -0.12
N ASN A 184 -19.13 -15.34 0.40
CA ASN A 184 -19.39 -14.63 1.64
C ASN A 184 -19.84 -15.65 2.68
N ILE A 185 -19.16 -15.69 3.82
CA ILE A 185 -19.31 -16.72 4.85
C ILE A 185 -19.92 -16.05 6.10
N PRO A 186 -21.24 -16.12 6.29
CA PRO A 186 -21.91 -15.39 7.37
C PRO A 186 -21.68 -15.97 8.76
N GLU A 187 -21.54 -17.31 8.84
CA GLU A 187 -21.41 -18.03 10.12
C GLU A 187 -20.25 -19.03 10.06
N ASN A 188 -19.74 -19.44 11.21
CA ASN A 188 -18.68 -20.45 11.34
C ASN A 188 -17.46 -20.24 10.45
N TYR A 189 -17.08 -18.97 10.21
CA TYR A 189 -16.08 -18.56 9.23
C TYR A 189 -14.80 -19.41 9.29
N ASP A 190 -14.17 -19.55 10.46
CA ASP A 190 -12.88 -20.23 10.58
C ASP A 190 -13.01 -21.73 10.26
N LYS A 191 -14.11 -22.38 10.67
CA LYS A 191 -14.41 -23.80 10.35
C LYS A 191 -14.56 -24.00 8.84
N VAL A 192 -15.38 -23.17 8.20
CA VAL A 192 -15.67 -23.27 6.76
C VAL A 192 -14.40 -23.03 5.94
N VAL A 193 -13.58 -22.03 6.32
CA VAL A 193 -12.33 -21.76 5.64
C VAL A 193 -11.34 -22.91 5.78
N GLU A 194 -11.22 -23.52 6.96
CA GLU A 194 -10.37 -24.70 7.17
C GLU A 194 -10.84 -25.88 6.31
N GLU A 195 -12.14 -26.10 6.22
CA GLU A 195 -12.72 -27.15 5.38
C GLU A 195 -12.44 -26.92 3.90
N ILE A 196 -12.61 -25.69 3.41
CA ILE A 196 -12.26 -25.32 2.02
C ILE A 196 -10.77 -25.52 1.75
N LYS A 197 -9.90 -25.08 2.66
CA LYS A 197 -8.44 -25.24 2.51
C LYS A 197 -8.03 -26.70 2.51
N ALA A 198 -8.63 -27.53 3.36
CA ALA A 198 -8.38 -28.97 3.40
C ALA A 198 -8.84 -29.64 2.09
N TYR A 199 -10.05 -29.36 1.66
CA TYR A 199 -10.58 -29.90 0.40
C TYR A 199 -9.74 -29.49 -0.79
N ALA A 200 -9.43 -28.20 -0.93
CA ALA A 200 -8.62 -27.68 -2.01
C ALA A 200 -7.21 -28.28 -2.04
N LYS A 201 -6.62 -28.59 -0.90
CA LYS A 201 -5.32 -29.25 -0.81
C LYS A 201 -5.32 -30.65 -1.46
N ASP A 202 -6.41 -31.41 -1.28
CA ASP A 202 -6.50 -32.78 -1.77
C ASP A 202 -7.01 -32.83 -3.22
N HIS A 203 -7.72 -31.81 -3.69
CA HIS A 203 -8.39 -31.77 -4.99
C HIS A 203 -7.85 -30.69 -5.95
N SER A 204 -6.91 -29.86 -5.54
CA SER A 204 -6.36 -28.86 -6.44
C SER A 204 -5.49 -29.48 -7.52
N GLN A 205 -5.75 -29.05 -8.77
CA GLN A 205 -4.99 -29.51 -9.91
C GLN A 205 -3.59 -28.97 -9.88
N VAL A 206 -2.64 -29.34 -9.26
CA VAL A 206 -1.27 -28.90 -9.48
C VAL A 206 -0.62 -28.11 -8.41
N ASN A 207 0.20 -28.80 -7.80
CA ASN A 207 1.25 -28.21 -7.05
C ASN A 207 2.62 -28.61 -7.54
N TYR A 208 3.25 -27.79 -8.36
CA TYR A 208 4.58 -28.10 -8.81
C TYR A 208 5.68 -27.72 -7.84
N PHE A 209 5.50 -26.76 -6.95
CA PHE A 209 6.64 -26.18 -6.27
C PHE A 209 6.44 -25.70 -4.87
N ASP A 210 5.24 -25.47 -4.46
CA ASP A 210 5.03 -24.95 -3.13
C ASP A 210 3.68 -25.41 -2.60
N VAL A 211 3.74 -26.05 -1.48
CA VAL A 211 2.58 -26.51 -0.73
C VAL A 211 1.67 -25.31 -0.41
N ASP A 212 2.27 -24.13 -0.24
CA ASP A 212 1.54 -22.92 0.15
C ASP A 212 0.89 -22.19 -1.04
N ASN A 213 1.38 -22.37 -2.26
CA ASN A 213 0.89 -21.67 -3.45
C ASN A 213 -0.03 -22.50 -4.36
N GLY A 214 -0.27 -23.77 -4.05
CA GLY A 214 -1.10 -24.65 -4.87
C GLY A 214 -2.57 -24.36 -4.81
N ASN A 215 -3.00 -23.78 -3.74
CA ASN A 215 -4.41 -23.60 -3.48
C ASN A 215 -4.83 -22.18 -3.79
N LEU A 216 -4.81 -21.68 -4.89
CA LEU A 216 -5.27 -20.36 -5.35
C LEU A 216 -6.49 -19.82 -4.57
N ILE A 217 -6.38 -19.83 -3.23
CA ILE A 217 -7.37 -19.36 -2.28
C ILE A 217 -6.88 -18.02 -1.73
N TYR A 218 -7.72 -17.01 -1.86
CA TYR A 218 -7.47 -15.66 -1.39
C TYR A 218 -8.43 -15.34 -0.27
N GLU A 219 -7.92 -15.33 0.95
CA GLU A 219 -8.69 -15.07 2.16
C GLU A 219 -8.53 -13.61 2.60
N LYS A 220 -9.64 -12.87 2.63
CA LYS A 220 -9.68 -11.47 3.05
C LYS A 220 -9.15 -11.26 4.48
N LYS A 221 -9.59 -12.11 5.43
CA LYS A 221 -9.20 -11.99 6.85
C LYS A 221 -7.70 -12.18 7.04
N GLU A 222 -7.14 -13.22 6.44
CA GLU A 222 -5.70 -13.53 6.51
C GLU A 222 -4.87 -12.41 5.88
N LEU A 223 -5.24 -11.98 4.68
CA LEU A 223 -4.55 -10.91 3.96
C LEU A 223 -4.59 -9.58 4.72
N LEU A 224 -5.75 -9.19 5.25
CA LEU A 224 -5.87 -7.97 6.04
C LEU A 224 -5.08 -8.06 7.35
N LEU A 225 -5.03 -9.23 7.98
CA LEU A 225 -4.24 -9.46 9.19
C LEU A 225 -2.74 -9.36 8.90
N GLU A 226 -2.26 -10.02 7.86
CA GLU A 226 -0.86 -9.96 7.44
C GLU A 226 -0.43 -8.53 7.10
N ARG A 227 -1.25 -7.84 6.31
CA ARG A 227 -1.00 -6.44 5.95
C ARG A 227 -1.05 -5.51 7.15
N SER A 228 -1.94 -5.76 8.11
CA SER A 228 -2.00 -4.96 9.34
C SER A 228 -0.77 -5.16 10.22
N LYS A 229 -0.25 -6.39 10.35
CA LYS A 229 1.01 -6.68 11.05
C LYS A 229 2.19 -5.99 10.39
N THR A 230 2.30 -6.10 9.07
CA THR A 230 3.35 -5.44 8.28
C THR A 230 3.26 -3.91 8.43
N LYS A 231 2.05 -3.35 8.35
CA LYS A 231 1.81 -1.92 8.57
C LYS A 231 2.23 -1.47 9.97
N LEU A 232 1.90 -2.26 11.00
CA LEU A 232 2.27 -1.96 12.38
C LEU A 232 3.80 -1.92 12.55
N LEU A 233 4.52 -2.88 11.97
CA LEU A 233 5.99 -2.89 11.98
C LEU A 233 6.58 -1.65 11.30
N TYR A 234 6.05 -1.27 10.14
CA TYR A 234 6.50 -0.06 9.45
C TYR A 234 6.21 1.21 10.26
N VAL A 235 5.02 1.32 10.84
CA VAL A 235 4.64 2.47 11.67
C VAL A 235 5.53 2.54 12.93
N ALA A 236 5.77 1.41 13.60
CA ALA A 236 6.64 1.36 14.77
C ALA A 236 8.08 1.75 14.45
N SER A 237 8.64 1.24 13.35
CA SER A 237 9.98 1.61 12.88
C SER A 237 10.09 3.10 12.54
N ALA A 238 9.08 3.65 11.84
CA ALA A 238 9.05 5.07 11.53
C ALA A 238 8.93 5.94 12.78
N ALA A 239 8.06 5.56 13.72
CA ALA A 239 7.91 6.27 14.98
C ALA A 239 9.22 6.26 15.77
N GLY A 240 9.93 5.13 15.84
CA GLY A 240 11.25 5.03 16.46
C GLY A 240 12.26 5.99 15.81
N ASN A 241 12.34 6.00 14.48
CA ASN A 241 13.23 6.91 13.75
C ASN A 241 12.88 8.39 14.00
N ILE A 242 11.59 8.74 14.02
CA ILE A 242 11.13 10.11 14.31
C ILE A 242 11.54 10.52 15.72
N ILE A 243 11.35 9.65 16.72
CA ILE A 243 11.72 9.92 18.11
C ILE A 243 13.24 10.16 18.21
N ILE A 244 14.06 9.30 17.62
CA ILE A 244 15.52 9.46 17.62
C ILE A 244 15.92 10.78 16.98
N MET A 245 15.37 11.11 15.82
CA MET A 245 15.65 12.36 15.11
C MET A 245 15.24 13.59 15.92
N LEU A 246 14.10 13.54 16.62
CA LEU A 246 13.64 14.61 17.51
C LEU A 246 14.60 14.79 18.69
N LEU A 247 15.01 13.69 19.33
CA LEU A 247 15.99 13.75 20.44
C LEU A 247 17.31 14.32 19.98
N CYS A 248 17.85 13.89 18.84
CA CYS A 248 19.05 14.45 18.24
C CYS A 248 18.89 15.95 17.95
N GLY A 249 17.76 16.36 17.36
CA GLY A 249 17.46 17.76 17.06
C GLY A 249 17.41 18.64 18.30
N ILE A 250 16.73 18.17 19.36
CA ILE A 250 16.66 18.85 20.67
C ILE A 250 18.06 18.95 21.28
N PHE A 251 18.86 17.88 21.22
CA PHE A 251 20.23 17.88 21.75
C PHE A 251 21.13 18.89 21.02
N VAL A 252 21.11 18.91 19.70
CA VAL A 252 21.88 19.86 18.89
C VAL A 252 21.46 21.31 19.18
N LEU A 253 20.14 21.57 19.27
CA LEU A 253 19.64 22.89 19.66
C LEU A 253 20.07 23.28 21.06
N SER A 254 20.06 22.34 22.01
CA SER A 254 20.53 22.60 23.38
C SER A 254 21.98 23.04 23.40
N ILE A 255 22.87 22.30 22.71
CA ILE A 255 24.28 22.67 22.60
C ILE A 255 24.43 24.03 21.97
N LYS A 256 23.75 24.29 20.84
CA LYS A 256 23.83 25.59 20.19
C LYS A 256 23.41 26.73 21.12
N MET A 257 22.27 26.59 21.80
CA MET A 257 21.78 27.62 22.70
C MET A 257 22.69 27.83 23.91
N GLU A 258 23.35 26.78 24.42
CA GLU A 258 24.36 26.89 25.48
C GLU A 258 25.62 27.62 24.98
N CYS A 259 26.08 27.30 23.76
CA CYS A 259 27.24 27.96 23.16
C CYS A 259 26.99 29.46 22.85
N ASP A 260 25.76 29.79 22.41
CA ASP A 260 25.38 31.18 22.08
C ASP A 260 25.03 31.99 23.34
N PHE A 261 24.87 31.35 24.51
CA PHE A 261 24.44 32.00 25.75
C PHE A 261 25.40 33.08 26.22
N PRO A 262 26.76 32.94 26.24
CA PRO A 262 27.67 33.99 26.76
C PRO A 262 27.53 35.27 25.94
N GLU A 263 27.38 35.20 24.62
CA GLU A 263 27.18 36.38 23.76
C GLU A 263 25.82 37.03 24.03
N THR A 264 24.76 36.21 24.17
CA THR A 264 23.42 36.66 24.49
C THR A 264 23.37 37.33 25.87
N GLU A 265 24.05 36.76 26.86
CA GLU A 265 24.16 37.28 28.20
C GLU A 265 24.83 38.64 28.21
N TRP A 266 26.01 38.74 27.60
CA TRP A 266 26.75 40.02 27.52
C TRP A 266 25.91 41.12 26.85
N LYS A 267 25.27 40.82 25.73
CA LYS A 267 24.37 41.72 24.98
C LYS A 267 23.22 42.25 25.84
N TYR A 268 22.53 41.36 26.56
CA TYR A 268 21.38 41.77 27.33
C TYR A 268 21.76 42.43 28.66
N ARG A 269 22.89 42.08 29.27
CA ARG A 269 23.44 42.81 30.41
C ARG A 269 23.79 44.25 30.05
N PHE A 270 24.39 44.43 28.87
CA PHE A 270 24.68 45.79 28.33
C PHE A 270 23.40 46.61 28.17
N TYR A 271 22.34 46.02 27.60
CA TYR A 271 21.06 46.70 27.46
C TYR A 271 20.39 47.06 28.78
N ILE A 272 20.50 46.23 29.79
CA ILE A 272 20.01 46.54 31.13
C ILE A 272 20.80 47.71 31.73
N GLN A 273 22.12 47.70 31.61
CA GLN A 273 22.99 48.80 32.10
C GLN A 273 22.72 50.11 31.36
N SER A 274 22.35 50.04 30.10
CA SER A 274 21.95 51.18 29.26
C SER A 274 20.52 51.69 29.52
N GLY A 275 19.83 51.15 30.53
CA GLY A 275 18.50 51.62 30.98
C GLY A 275 17.32 50.98 30.25
N MET A 276 17.52 49.86 29.50
CA MET A 276 16.41 49.14 28.91
C MET A 276 15.57 48.44 29.98
N SER A 277 14.23 48.53 29.87
CA SER A 277 13.35 47.90 30.84
C SER A 277 13.43 46.36 30.79
N SER A 278 13.37 45.71 31.96
CA SER A 278 13.41 44.23 32.08
C SER A 278 12.37 43.55 31.21
N ALA A 279 11.18 44.15 31.00
CA ALA A 279 10.14 43.61 30.15
C ALA A 279 10.56 43.56 28.67
N LYS A 280 11.29 44.59 28.18
CA LYS A 280 11.81 44.60 26.80
C LYS A 280 12.92 43.56 26.64
N VAL A 281 13.81 43.44 27.63
CA VAL A 281 14.87 42.42 27.66
C VAL A 281 14.29 41.01 27.61
N ARG A 282 13.32 40.70 28.48
CA ARG A 282 12.65 39.38 28.45
C ARG A 282 12.02 39.05 27.08
N LYS A 283 11.29 40.00 26.47
CA LYS A 283 10.70 39.82 25.15
C LYS A 283 11.80 39.59 24.10
N GLY A 284 12.92 40.29 24.18
CA GLY A 284 14.07 40.10 23.28
C GLY A 284 14.64 38.69 23.35
N ILE A 285 14.91 38.18 24.58
CA ILE A 285 15.44 36.83 24.80
C ILE A 285 14.46 35.77 24.30
N ILE A 286 13.17 35.89 24.58
CA ILE A 286 12.15 34.95 24.12
C ILE A 286 12.10 34.93 22.60
N LYS A 287 12.11 36.11 21.93
CA LYS A 287 12.09 36.22 20.47
C LYS A 287 13.32 35.59 19.85
N GLU A 288 14.50 35.80 20.40
CA GLU A 288 15.77 35.28 19.93
C GLU A 288 15.81 33.74 20.04
N CYS A 289 15.41 33.18 21.18
CA CYS A 289 15.30 31.73 21.39
C CYS A 289 14.26 31.08 20.46
N LEU A 290 13.10 31.69 20.28
CA LEU A 290 12.07 31.19 19.36
C LEU A 290 12.54 31.25 17.90
N LEU A 291 13.28 32.28 17.50
CA LEU A 291 13.80 32.40 16.15
C LEU A 291 14.90 31.37 15.90
N SER A 292 15.81 31.19 16.84
CA SER A 292 16.92 30.22 16.75
C SER A 292 16.40 28.78 16.69
N GLY A 293 15.36 28.42 17.46
CA GLY A 293 14.72 27.11 17.42
C GLY A 293 13.75 26.93 16.25
N GLY A 294 13.04 27.99 15.86
CA GLY A 294 11.99 27.93 14.84
C GLY A 294 12.50 27.88 13.40
N LEU A 295 13.59 28.59 13.11
CA LEU A 295 14.12 28.69 11.74
C LEU A 295 14.49 27.32 11.13
N PRO A 296 15.22 26.43 11.82
CA PRO A 296 15.48 25.08 11.34
C PRO A 296 14.21 24.26 11.09
N VAL A 297 13.20 24.41 11.96
CA VAL A 297 11.91 23.69 11.83
C VAL A 297 11.13 24.20 10.62
N ILE A 298 11.15 25.51 10.34
CA ILE A 298 10.54 26.09 9.13
C ILE A 298 11.20 25.52 7.88
N CYS A 299 12.53 25.59 7.81
CA CYS A 299 13.27 25.06 6.66
C CYS A 299 13.01 23.55 6.45
N GLY A 300 13.06 22.77 7.53
CA GLY A 300 12.76 21.34 7.48
C GLY A 300 11.33 21.04 7.02
N THR A 301 10.37 21.84 7.45
CA THR A 301 8.96 21.71 7.02
C THR A 301 8.81 21.99 5.52
N ILE A 302 9.44 23.03 5.00
CA ILE A 302 9.39 23.37 3.57
C ILE A 302 9.99 22.23 2.73
N ILE A 303 11.17 21.74 3.13
CA ILE A 303 11.84 20.63 2.44
C ILE A 303 10.97 19.37 2.49
N SER A 304 10.36 19.06 3.63
CA SER A 304 9.46 17.89 3.78
C SER A 304 8.23 18.01 2.88
N ILE A 305 7.60 19.18 2.80
CA ILE A 305 6.44 19.40 1.93
C ILE A 305 6.83 19.23 0.47
N LEU A 306 7.96 19.78 0.04
CA LEU A 306 8.45 19.63 -1.33
C LEU A 306 8.73 18.16 -1.66
N TYR A 307 9.44 17.45 -0.79
CA TYR A 307 9.73 16.03 -0.97
C TYR A 307 8.47 15.17 -1.04
N CYS A 308 7.52 15.38 -0.11
CA CYS A 308 6.25 14.67 -0.12
C CYS A 308 5.44 14.97 -1.38
N SER A 309 5.42 16.23 -1.84
CA SER A 309 4.73 16.60 -3.08
C SER A 309 5.35 15.92 -4.31
N MET A 310 6.67 15.80 -4.36
CA MET A 310 7.36 15.06 -5.43
C MET A 310 7.01 13.56 -5.39
N LEU A 311 6.99 12.94 -4.21
CA LEU A 311 6.61 11.53 -4.07
C LEU A 311 5.16 11.27 -4.50
N LEU A 312 4.22 12.11 -4.07
CA LEU A 312 2.82 12.01 -4.45
C LEU A 312 2.63 12.18 -5.95
N TYR A 313 3.36 13.11 -6.56
CA TYR A 313 3.37 13.30 -8.00
C TYR A 313 3.95 12.10 -8.75
N ALA A 314 5.08 11.56 -8.29
CA ALA A 314 5.72 10.38 -8.89
C ALA A 314 4.86 9.12 -8.79
N LYS A 315 4.07 8.99 -7.72
CA LYS A 315 3.17 7.84 -7.49
C LYS A 315 1.78 8.03 -8.12
N HIS A 316 1.48 9.19 -8.68
CA HIS A 316 0.18 9.50 -9.32
C HIS A 316 -1.05 9.10 -8.50
N LEU A 317 -0.99 9.34 -7.19
CA LEU A 317 -2.08 8.98 -6.28
C LEU A 317 -3.35 9.76 -6.56
N GLN A 318 -4.49 9.13 -6.32
CA GLN A 318 -5.79 9.77 -6.39
C GLN A 318 -5.91 10.89 -5.34
N ILE A 319 -6.72 11.92 -5.65
CA ILE A 319 -6.89 13.12 -4.80
C ILE A 319 -7.30 12.76 -3.36
N GLU A 320 -8.13 11.72 -3.17
CA GLU A 320 -8.56 11.28 -1.84
C GLU A 320 -7.39 10.82 -0.96
N TRP A 321 -6.45 10.06 -1.53
CA TRP A 321 -5.24 9.59 -0.83
C TRP A 321 -4.30 10.73 -0.51
N VAL A 322 -4.15 11.67 -1.45
CA VAL A 322 -3.38 12.91 -1.25
C VAL A 322 -3.95 13.69 -0.06
N HIS A 323 -5.27 13.84 0.01
CA HIS A 323 -5.93 14.57 1.10
C HIS A 323 -5.74 13.90 2.48
N ARG A 324 -5.89 12.57 2.57
CA ARG A 324 -5.63 11.80 3.80
C ARG A 324 -4.18 11.92 4.25
N TYR A 325 -3.26 11.82 3.31
CA TYR A 325 -1.83 11.93 3.56
C TYR A 325 -1.46 13.32 4.12
N PHE A 326 -1.95 14.39 3.49
CA PHE A 326 -1.72 15.75 3.97
C PHE A 326 -2.32 16.01 5.35
N LYS A 327 -3.49 15.49 5.68
CA LYS A 327 -4.05 15.58 7.03
C LYS A 327 -3.11 14.96 8.09
N GLY A 328 -2.56 13.79 7.82
CA GLY A 328 -1.61 13.13 8.70
C GLY A 328 -0.32 13.94 8.89
N ILE A 329 0.24 14.47 7.79
CA ILE A 329 1.44 15.30 7.82
C ILE A 329 1.23 16.57 8.63
N ILE A 330 0.12 17.30 8.40
CA ILE A 330 -0.18 18.54 9.13
C ILE A 330 -0.21 18.29 10.64
N LEU A 331 -0.80 17.17 11.07
CA LEU A 331 -0.87 16.82 12.49
C LEU A 331 0.51 16.55 13.09
N ILE A 332 1.35 15.78 12.40
CA ILE A 332 2.71 15.45 12.84
C ILE A 332 3.59 16.70 12.85
N VAL A 333 3.56 17.50 11.78
CA VAL A 333 4.31 18.75 11.69
C VAL A 333 3.87 19.72 12.79
N GLY A 334 2.57 19.86 13.02
CA GLY A 334 2.03 20.69 14.10
C GLY A 334 2.53 20.26 15.49
N ALA A 335 2.56 18.95 15.75
CA ALA A 335 3.10 18.40 17.00
C ALA A 335 4.60 18.70 17.16
N ILE A 336 5.40 18.56 16.09
CA ILE A 336 6.82 18.89 16.08
C ILE A 336 7.04 20.39 16.37
N TRP A 337 6.30 21.27 15.70
CA TRP A 337 6.37 22.71 15.93
C TRP A 337 6.06 23.08 17.37
N LEU A 338 5.02 22.51 17.95
CA LEU A 338 4.63 22.73 19.33
C LEU A 338 5.73 22.27 20.29
N LEU A 339 6.32 21.11 20.05
CA LEU A 339 7.39 20.55 20.87
C LEU A 339 8.63 21.43 20.86
N PHE A 340 9.08 21.90 19.70
CA PHE A 340 10.21 22.82 19.57
C PHE A 340 9.92 24.21 20.16
N ALA A 341 8.70 24.73 20.02
CA ALA A 341 8.29 25.97 20.64
C ALA A 341 8.36 25.91 22.17
N VAL A 342 7.81 24.84 22.75
CA VAL A 342 7.86 24.61 24.21
C VAL A 342 9.29 24.50 24.70
N PHE A 343 10.13 23.74 23.98
CA PHE A 343 11.55 23.61 24.32
C PHE A 343 12.28 24.98 24.29
N SER A 344 12.08 25.75 23.23
CA SER A 344 12.67 27.08 23.08
C SER A 344 12.23 28.06 24.19
N LEU A 345 10.96 27.97 24.63
CA LEU A 345 10.45 28.76 25.75
C LEU A 345 11.08 28.35 27.07
N ILE A 346 11.21 27.05 27.36
CA ILE A 346 11.89 26.56 28.56
C ILE A 346 13.31 27.11 28.65
N PHE A 347 14.02 27.07 27.51
CA PHE A 347 15.37 27.56 27.41
C PHE A 347 15.43 29.10 27.61
N ALA A 348 14.54 29.85 27.01
CA ALA A 348 14.41 31.28 27.18
C ALA A 348 14.17 31.67 28.66
N TYR A 349 13.27 30.96 29.35
CA TYR A 349 13.02 31.18 30.78
C TYR A 349 14.25 30.87 31.65
N ARG A 350 14.99 29.81 31.32
CA ARG A 350 16.25 29.49 32.02
C ARG A 350 17.28 30.60 31.84
N ASN A 351 17.43 31.14 30.62
CA ASN A 351 18.36 32.24 30.33
C ASN A 351 17.95 33.54 31.02
N ILE A 352 16.65 33.87 31.05
CA ILE A 352 16.14 35.04 31.77
C ILE A 352 16.49 34.94 33.24
N ARG A 353 16.28 33.76 33.88
CA ARG A 353 16.60 33.54 35.29
C ARG A 353 18.09 33.73 35.59
N LYS A 354 18.97 33.24 34.73
CA LYS A 354 20.42 33.42 34.87
C LYS A 354 20.79 34.91 34.82
N ILE A 355 20.30 35.66 33.83
CA ILE A 355 20.61 37.08 33.61
C ILE A 355 20.04 37.95 34.75
N GLU A 356 18.84 37.67 35.25
CA GLU A 356 18.21 38.45 36.33
C GLU A 356 18.73 38.08 37.73
N GLY A 357 19.12 36.80 37.95
CA GLY A 357 19.69 36.32 39.20
C GLY A 357 21.01 36.98 39.55
N ASP A 358 21.93 36.96 38.61
CA ASP A 358 23.25 37.57 38.77
C ASP A 358 23.19 39.09 38.87
N SER A 359 22.17 39.75 38.27
CA SER A 359 22.00 41.20 38.42
C SER A 359 21.50 41.63 39.82
N ARG A 360 20.95 40.67 40.63
CA ARG A 360 20.59 40.92 42.03
C ARG A 360 21.75 40.72 43.00
N ASP A 361 22.65 39.78 42.72
CA ASP A 361 23.81 39.48 43.55
C ASP A 361 24.94 40.52 43.36
N GLY A 362 25.04 41.16 42.17
CA GLY A 362 25.96 42.24 41.89
C GLY A 362 25.56 43.61 42.48
N LYS A 363 24.46 43.71 43.22
CA LYS A 363 24.00 44.91 43.93
C LYS A 363 24.25 44.82 45.46
N LYS A 364 24.92 43.79 45.93
CA LYS A 364 25.46 43.70 47.29
C LYS A 364 26.94 44.01 47.24
#